data_b6507b1d57315984eef6a10a92f29a27
#
_entry.id   b6507b1d57315984eef6a10a92f29a27
#
_cell.length_a   1.000
_cell.length_b   1.000
_cell.length_c   1.000
_cell.angle_alpha   90.00
_cell.angle_beta   90.00
_cell.angle_gamma   90.00
#
_symmetry.space_group_name_H-M   'P 1'
#
loop_
_entity.id
_entity.type
_entity.pdbx_description
1 polymer ?
#
loop_
_entity_poly.entity_id
_entity_poly.type
_entity_poly.pdbx_seq_one_letter_code
_entity_poly.pdbx_strand_id
1 'polypeptide(L)'
;MKKLSLIFAALIAAPTAFADTKIELTGNDQMQFNAKTLEAKAGESITLSFKHIGTLPVVAMGHNVVFLKPGTSVPAFAAKCASAKDNGYLPTDDESKAMIVAATKLLGGGQSDEIKFTPTEPGAYPYICTFPGHFAIMQGVLTVK
;
A
#
# COMPACT_ATOMS: atom_id res chain seq x y z
N MET A 1 40.34 44.90 -30.08
CA MET A 1 39.28 43.88 -30.20
C MET A 1 39.29 43.02 -28.91
N LYS A 2 38.36 43.27 -27.98
CA LYS A 2 38.29 42.54 -26.69
C LYS A 2 37.38 41.32 -26.88
N LYS A 3 37.90 40.11 -26.78
CA LYS A 3 37.11 38.88 -26.81
C LYS A 3 36.40 38.67 -25.47
N LEU A 4 35.07 38.75 -25.50
CA LEU A 4 34.21 38.47 -24.35
C LEU A 4 33.97 36.96 -24.28
N SER A 5 34.63 36.27 -23.34
CA SER A 5 34.39 34.83 -23.09
C SER A 5 33.14 34.69 -22.21
N LEU A 6 32.06 34.18 -22.74
CA LEU A 6 30.91 33.74 -21.96
C LEU A 6 31.24 32.38 -21.31
N ILE A 7 31.32 32.38 -19.98
CA ILE A 7 31.40 31.13 -19.20
C ILE A 7 29.97 30.66 -18.98
N PHE A 8 29.61 29.56 -19.62
CA PHE A 8 28.34 28.85 -19.39
C PHE A 8 28.50 28.00 -18.13
N ALA A 9 27.95 28.45 -17.00
CA ALA A 9 27.88 27.64 -15.80
C ALA A 9 26.76 26.59 -15.96
N ALA A 10 27.14 25.33 -16.20
CA ALA A 10 26.20 24.22 -16.19
C ALA A 10 25.74 23.94 -14.74
N LEU A 11 24.48 24.23 -14.45
CA LEU A 11 23.84 23.89 -13.20
C LEU A 11 23.61 22.36 -13.16
N ILE A 12 24.48 21.62 -12.47
CA ILE A 12 24.31 20.18 -12.27
C ILE A 12 23.28 20.02 -11.14
N ALA A 13 22.04 19.68 -11.51
CA ALA A 13 21.04 19.25 -10.52
C ALA A 13 21.46 17.89 -9.95
N ALA A 14 21.83 17.86 -8.68
CA ALA A 14 22.10 16.62 -7.97
C ALA A 14 20.78 15.82 -7.85
N PRO A 15 20.79 14.49 -8.10
CA PRO A 15 19.60 13.67 -7.88
C PRO A 15 19.26 13.69 -6.38
N THR A 16 18.07 14.16 -6.04
CA THR A 16 17.53 14.02 -4.69
C THR A 16 17.23 12.55 -4.46
N ALA A 17 18.08 11.86 -3.71
CA ALA A 17 17.78 10.53 -3.20
C ALA A 17 16.64 10.66 -2.19
N PHE A 18 15.44 10.21 -2.56
CA PHE A 18 14.35 10.10 -1.60
C PHE A 18 14.67 8.97 -0.61
N ALA A 19 14.47 9.23 0.69
CA ALA A 19 14.63 8.21 1.71
C ALA A 19 13.60 7.09 1.50
N ASP A 20 13.98 5.84 1.83
CA ASP A 20 13.07 4.69 1.81
C ASP A 20 12.33 4.64 3.15
N THR A 21 11.01 4.84 3.14
CA THR A 21 10.17 4.76 4.33
C THR A 21 9.82 3.29 4.59
N LYS A 22 10.27 2.77 5.73
CA LYS A 22 9.95 1.41 6.17
C LYS A 22 8.73 1.43 7.08
N ILE A 23 7.74 0.60 6.75
CA ILE A 23 6.51 0.41 7.53
C ILE A 23 6.41 -1.06 7.92
N GLU A 24 6.24 -1.32 9.21
CA GLU A 24 5.93 -2.65 9.72
C GLU A 24 4.46 -2.69 10.15
N LEU A 25 3.69 -3.57 9.51
CA LEU A 25 2.29 -3.77 9.81
C LEU A 25 2.04 -5.23 10.18
N THR A 26 1.20 -5.47 11.18
CA THR A 26 0.80 -6.82 11.56
C THR A 26 -0.71 -6.97 11.54
N GLY A 27 -1.18 -8.20 11.27
CA GLY A 27 -2.58 -8.60 11.43
C GLY A 27 -2.67 -9.78 12.40
N ASN A 28 -3.78 -9.89 13.13
CA ASN A 28 -4.00 -10.92 14.14
C ASN A 28 -5.31 -11.68 13.93
N ASP A 29 -5.52 -12.76 14.71
CA ASP A 29 -6.75 -13.58 14.64
C ASP A 29 -8.03 -12.86 15.16
N GLN A 30 -7.93 -11.61 15.63
CA GLN A 30 -9.06 -10.74 15.98
C GLN A 30 -9.44 -9.79 14.83
N MET A 31 -8.93 -10.00 13.61
CA MET A 31 -9.15 -9.14 12.44
C MET A 31 -8.72 -7.68 12.71
N GLN A 32 -7.52 -7.49 13.28
CA GLN A 32 -7.00 -6.16 13.60
C GLN A 32 -5.62 -5.96 12.98
N PHE A 33 -5.42 -4.78 12.37
CA PHE A 33 -4.08 -4.25 12.14
C PHE A 33 -3.55 -3.57 13.41
N ASN A 34 -2.25 -3.67 13.67
CA ASN A 34 -1.60 -2.98 14.78
C ASN A 34 -1.58 -1.45 14.64
N ALA A 35 -1.80 -0.92 13.43
CA ALA A 35 -1.91 0.51 13.17
C ALA A 35 -3.12 0.78 12.27
N LYS A 36 -3.78 1.93 12.48
CA LYS A 36 -4.88 2.42 11.66
C LYS A 36 -4.53 3.70 10.89
N THR A 37 -3.42 4.32 11.24
CA THR A 37 -2.91 5.51 10.58
C THR A 37 -1.42 5.33 10.28
N LEU A 38 -1.05 5.64 9.05
CA LEU A 38 0.32 5.61 8.54
C LEU A 38 0.61 6.95 7.87
N GLU A 39 1.88 7.35 7.80
CA GLU A 39 2.30 8.57 7.13
C GLU A 39 3.48 8.32 6.19
N ALA A 40 3.52 9.03 5.07
CA ALA A 40 4.63 9.07 4.12
C ALA A 40 4.64 10.41 3.37
N LYS A 41 5.69 10.63 2.58
CA LYS A 41 5.77 11.79 1.67
C LYS A 41 5.55 11.35 0.23
N ALA A 42 4.95 12.24 -0.56
CA ALA A 42 4.78 12.01 -1.99
C ALA A 42 6.15 11.84 -2.69
N GLY A 43 6.25 10.84 -3.56
CA GLY A 43 7.49 10.50 -4.26
C GLY A 43 8.49 9.68 -3.43
N GLU A 44 8.24 9.45 -2.14
CA GLU A 44 9.04 8.59 -1.29
C GLU A 44 8.73 7.11 -1.57
N SER A 45 9.77 6.28 -1.64
CA SER A 45 9.59 4.83 -1.76
C SER A 45 9.22 4.24 -0.40
N ILE A 46 8.14 3.47 -0.36
CA ILE A 46 7.67 2.79 0.84
C ILE A 46 7.98 1.30 0.70
N THR A 47 8.67 0.74 1.70
CA THR A 47 8.80 -0.71 1.89
C THR A 47 7.88 -1.10 3.04
N LEU A 48 6.79 -1.81 2.73
CA LEU A 48 5.88 -2.36 3.71
C LEU A 48 6.23 -3.82 3.97
N SER A 49 6.57 -4.16 5.22
CA SER A 49 6.64 -5.53 5.71
C SER A 49 5.35 -5.85 6.46
N PHE A 50 4.59 -6.82 5.96
CA PHE A 50 3.35 -7.28 6.59
C PHE A 50 3.51 -8.69 7.15
N LYS A 51 3.09 -8.90 8.39
CA LYS A 51 3.12 -10.21 9.07
C LYS A 51 1.76 -10.55 9.67
N HIS A 52 1.25 -11.74 9.39
CA HIS A 52 0.13 -12.33 10.11
C HIS A 52 0.64 -12.96 11.41
N ILE A 53 0.42 -12.31 12.55
CA ILE A 53 0.91 -12.76 13.87
C ILE A 53 -0.04 -13.74 14.57
N GLY A 54 -1.18 -14.06 13.95
CA GLY A 54 -2.09 -15.11 14.43
C GLY A 54 -1.61 -16.52 14.08
N THR A 55 -2.45 -17.50 14.34
CA THR A 55 -2.17 -18.93 14.16
C THR A 55 -3.15 -19.64 13.23
N LEU A 56 -4.26 -18.98 12.90
CA LEU A 56 -5.32 -19.58 12.09
C LEU A 56 -4.90 -19.73 10.62
N PRO A 57 -5.37 -20.78 9.93
CA PRO A 57 -5.02 -21.01 8.52
C PRO A 57 -5.65 -19.96 7.60
N VAL A 58 -5.03 -19.74 6.45
CA VAL A 58 -5.45 -18.75 5.45
C VAL A 58 -6.90 -18.88 5.01
N VAL A 59 -7.45 -20.09 4.96
CA VAL A 59 -8.84 -20.35 4.55
C VAL A 59 -9.87 -19.88 5.58
N ALA A 60 -9.48 -19.75 6.84
CA ALA A 60 -10.35 -19.34 7.96
C ALA A 60 -10.13 -17.89 8.36
N MET A 61 -8.89 -17.39 8.29
CA MET A 61 -8.47 -16.09 8.81
C MET A 61 -7.35 -15.50 7.92
N GLY A 62 -7.54 -15.51 6.61
CA GLY A 62 -6.57 -14.94 5.69
C GLY A 62 -6.50 -13.41 5.84
N HIS A 63 -5.29 -12.85 5.80
CA HIS A 63 -5.08 -11.39 5.82
C HIS A 63 -4.16 -10.95 4.68
N ASN A 64 -4.51 -9.83 4.09
CA ASN A 64 -3.65 -9.06 3.21
C ASN A 64 -3.73 -7.57 3.55
N VAL A 65 -2.87 -6.78 2.92
CA VAL A 65 -2.91 -5.31 2.98
C VAL A 65 -3.02 -4.81 1.56
N VAL A 66 -4.11 -4.11 1.25
CA VAL A 66 -4.36 -3.53 -0.07
C VAL A 66 -4.50 -2.03 0.07
N PHE A 67 -3.54 -1.28 -0.48
CA PHE A 67 -3.59 0.17 -0.55
C PHE A 67 -4.40 0.60 -1.77
N LEU A 68 -5.35 1.49 -1.54
CA LEU A 68 -6.24 2.01 -2.57
C LEU A 68 -5.94 3.47 -2.88
N LYS A 69 -6.24 3.90 -4.10
CA LYS A 69 -6.15 5.32 -4.47
C LYS A 69 -7.07 6.19 -3.63
N PRO A 70 -6.70 7.45 -3.37
CA PRO A 70 -7.57 8.43 -2.71
C PRO A 70 -8.94 8.50 -3.39
N GLY A 71 -10.00 8.61 -2.57
CA GLY A 71 -11.38 8.70 -3.04
C GLY A 71 -12.04 7.36 -3.40
N THR A 72 -11.33 6.23 -3.33
CA THR A 72 -11.94 4.90 -3.55
C THR A 72 -12.95 4.59 -2.45
N SER A 73 -14.16 4.18 -2.84
CA SER A 73 -15.18 3.69 -1.91
C SER A 73 -14.79 2.31 -1.39
N VAL A 74 -14.32 2.24 -0.15
CA VAL A 74 -13.90 0.98 0.49
C VAL A 74 -15.01 -0.08 0.48
N PRO A 75 -16.28 0.21 0.85
CA PRO A 75 -17.33 -0.79 0.83
C PRO A 75 -17.63 -1.34 -0.57
N ALA A 76 -17.64 -0.47 -1.59
CA ALA A 76 -17.90 -0.88 -2.97
C ALA A 76 -16.75 -1.73 -3.52
N PHE A 77 -15.49 -1.37 -3.23
CA PHE A 77 -14.31 -2.15 -3.61
C PHE A 77 -14.30 -3.51 -2.91
N ALA A 78 -14.55 -3.56 -1.60
CA ALA A 78 -14.58 -4.80 -0.82
C ALA A 78 -15.67 -5.77 -1.29
N ALA A 79 -16.82 -5.27 -1.76
CA ALA A 79 -17.87 -6.10 -2.36
C ALA A 79 -17.38 -6.82 -3.63
N LYS A 80 -16.59 -6.15 -4.48
CA LYS A 80 -15.96 -6.78 -5.65
C LYS A 80 -14.90 -7.82 -5.24
N CYS A 81 -14.17 -7.58 -4.16
CA CYS A 81 -13.16 -8.51 -3.64
C CYS A 81 -13.78 -9.86 -3.21
N ALA A 82 -14.96 -9.87 -2.65
CA ALA A 82 -15.60 -11.09 -2.13
C ALA A 82 -15.80 -12.19 -3.20
N SER A 83 -15.96 -11.83 -4.46
CA SER A 83 -16.10 -12.76 -5.59
C SER A 83 -14.75 -13.24 -6.16
N ALA A 84 -13.63 -12.66 -5.76
CA ALA A 84 -12.29 -12.93 -6.32
C ALA A 84 -11.48 -13.94 -5.48
N LYS A 85 -12.13 -14.96 -4.92
CA LYS A 85 -11.48 -15.95 -4.02
C LYS A 85 -10.24 -16.61 -4.63
N ASP A 86 -10.33 -17.02 -5.90
CA ASP A 86 -9.27 -17.73 -6.58
C ASP A 86 -8.02 -16.87 -6.85
N ASN A 87 -8.16 -15.55 -6.71
CA ASN A 87 -7.07 -14.58 -6.81
C ASN A 87 -6.74 -13.91 -5.46
N GLY A 88 -6.90 -14.63 -4.35
CA GLY A 88 -6.60 -14.09 -3.01
C GLY A 88 -7.47 -12.90 -2.62
N TYR A 89 -8.71 -12.85 -3.11
CA TYR A 89 -9.68 -11.76 -2.92
C TYR A 89 -9.21 -10.42 -3.50
N LEU A 90 -8.45 -10.45 -4.59
CA LEU A 90 -8.10 -9.28 -5.39
C LEU A 90 -8.84 -9.33 -6.72
N PRO A 91 -9.72 -8.37 -7.03
CA PRO A 91 -10.44 -8.31 -8.30
C PRO A 91 -9.49 -8.25 -9.50
N THR A 92 -9.89 -8.87 -10.62
CA THR A 92 -9.07 -8.96 -11.83
C THR A 92 -9.53 -8.06 -12.96
N ASP A 93 -10.68 -7.40 -12.81
CA ASP A 93 -11.18 -6.41 -13.77
C ASP A 93 -10.33 -5.14 -13.77
N ASP A 94 -10.24 -4.48 -14.93
CA ASP A 94 -9.34 -3.34 -15.12
C ASP A 94 -9.73 -2.13 -14.27
N GLU A 95 -11.04 -1.92 -14.03
CA GLU A 95 -11.53 -0.84 -13.18
C GLU A 95 -11.03 -1.01 -11.74
N SER A 96 -11.19 -2.20 -11.18
CA SER A 96 -10.76 -2.50 -9.81
C SER A 96 -9.25 -2.48 -9.67
N LYS A 97 -8.51 -3.03 -10.65
CA LYS A 97 -7.05 -2.96 -10.68
C LYS A 97 -6.54 -1.52 -10.68
N ALA A 98 -7.23 -0.63 -11.42
CA ALA A 98 -6.86 0.78 -11.47
C ALA A 98 -7.02 1.51 -10.14
N MET A 99 -7.81 0.98 -9.19
CA MET A 99 -7.98 1.51 -7.84
C MET A 99 -6.87 1.05 -6.87
N ILE A 100 -6.18 -0.06 -7.17
CA ILE A 100 -5.14 -0.63 -6.31
C ILE A 100 -3.82 0.09 -6.57
N VAL A 101 -3.19 0.57 -5.51
CA VAL A 101 -1.82 1.14 -5.54
C VAL A 101 -0.79 0.05 -5.29
N ALA A 102 -1.01 -0.79 -4.28
CA ALA A 102 -0.15 -1.90 -3.92
C ALA A 102 -0.93 -2.93 -3.11
N ALA A 103 -0.52 -4.19 -3.17
CA ALA A 103 -1.16 -5.26 -2.42
C ALA A 103 -0.16 -6.33 -2.02
N THR A 104 -0.27 -6.83 -0.79
CA THR A 104 0.42 -8.05 -0.35
C THR A 104 -0.35 -9.29 -0.81
N LYS A 105 0.32 -10.44 -0.75
CA LYS A 105 -0.35 -11.74 -0.84
C LYS A 105 -1.33 -11.92 0.32
N LEU A 106 -2.29 -12.83 0.14
CA LEU A 106 -3.14 -13.30 1.22
C LEU A 106 -2.35 -14.28 2.10
N LEU A 107 -2.20 -13.96 3.39
CA LEU A 107 -1.36 -14.69 4.34
C LEU A 107 -2.22 -15.43 5.37
N GLY A 108 -1.79 -16.65 5.72
CA GLY A 108 -2.23 -17.36 6.91
C GLY A 108 -1.36 -17.07 8.13
N GLY A 109 -1.74 -17.57 9.30
CA GLY A 109 -1.02 -17.38 10.54
C GLY A 109 0.47 -17.72 10.45
N GLY A 110 1.33 -16.85 10.97
CA GLY A 110 2.78 -16.97 10.97
C GLY A 110 3.48 -16.55 9.68
N GLN A 111 2.75 -16.31 8.57
CA GLN A 111 3.31 -15.92 7.28
C GLN A 111 3.61 -14.42 7.21
N SER A 112 4.52 -14.05 6.31
CA SER A 112 4.91 -12.66 6.03
C SER A 112 5.02 -12.42 4.53
N ASP A 113 4.85 -11.17 4.13
CA ASP A 113 5.12 -10.67 2.78
C ASP A 113 5.68 -9.25 2.85
N GLU A 114 6.42 -8.86 1.83
CA GLU A 114 6.97 -7.52 1.69
C GLU A 114 6.62 -6.96 0.31
N ILE A 115 6.18 -5.72 0.29
CA ILE A 115 5.89 -4.99 -0.95
C ILE A 115 6.58 -3.63 -0.94
N LYS A 116 6.90 -3.14 -2.14
CA LYS A 116 7.49 -1.82 -2.35
C LYS A 116 6.65 -1.02 -3.34
N PHE A 117 6.34 0.23 -2.99
CA PHE A 117 5.57 1.13 -3.84
C PHE A 117 5.89 2.59 -3.55
N THR A 118 5.56 3.48 -4.48
CA THR A 118 5.84 4.91 -4.37
C THR A 118 4.58 5.71 -4.69
N PRO A 119 3.85 6.21 -3.68
CA PRO A 119 2.73 7.11 -3.93
C PRO A 119 3.28 8.46 -4.42
N THR A 120 2.83 8.91 -5.58
CA THR A 120 3.34 10.15 -6.22
C THR A 120 2.50 11.37 -5.89
N GLU A 121 1.27 11.20 -5.43
CA GLU A 121 0.34 12.29 -5.16
C GLU A 121 0.02 12.38 -3.66
N PRO A 122 -0.02 13.59 -3.07
CA PRO A 122 -0.53 13.77 -1.72
C PRO A 122 -1.99 13.33 -1.62
N GLY A 123 -2.37 12.76 -0.47
CA GLY A 123 -3.75 12.35 -0.26
C GLY A 123 -3.92 11.30 0.83
N ALA A 124 -5.16 10.90 1.06
CA ALA A 124 -5.56 9.86 1.98
C ALA A 124 -5.77 8.55 1.20
N TYR A 125 -4.87 7.61 1.37
CA TYR A 125 -4.88 6.30 0.75
C TYR A 125 -5.46 5.27 1.72
N PRO A 126 -6.70 4.81 1.54
CA PRO A 126 -7.23 3.74 2.38
C PRO A 126 -6.40 2.48 2.21
N TYR A 127 -6.19 1.73 3.29
CA TYR A 127 -5.71 0.35 3.20
C TYR A 127 -6.63 -0.59 3.97
N ILE A 128 -6.86 -1.76 3.41
CA ILE A 128 -7.83 -2.73 3.91
C ILE A 128 -7.31 -4.16 3.83
N CYS A 129 -7.88 -5.06 4.62
CA CYS A 129 -7.87 -6.49 4.34
C CYS A 129 -9.06 -6.83 3.46
N THR A 130 -8.82 -7.55 2.35
CA THR A 130 -9.88 -7.90 1.38
C THR A 130 -10.52 -9.27 1.63
N PHE A 131 -10.06 -10.03 2.62
CA PHE A 131 -10.74 -11.27 3.03
C PHE A 131 -12.18 -10.96 3.42
N PRO A 132 -13.19 -11.76 3.02
CA PRO A 132 -14.60 -11.46 3.20
C PRO A 132 -14.97 -11.07 4.64
N GLY A 133 -15.61 -9.91 4.79
CA GLY A 133 -16.04 -9.38 6.08
C GLY A 133 -14.98 -8.63 6.89
N HIS A 134 -13.67 -8.81 6.61
CA HIS A 134 -12.60 -8.22 7.42
C HIS A 134 -12.50 -6.69 7.28
N PHE A 135 -12.75 -6.15 6.09
CA PHE A 135 -12.60 -4.71 5.81
C PHE A 135 -13.37 -3.80 6.77
N ALA A 136 -14.46 -4.30 7.37
CA ALA A 136 -15.31 -3.51 8.27
C ALA A 136 -14.55 -2.99 9.50
N ILE A 137 -13.57 -3.78 9.99
CA ILE A 137 -12.75 -3.44 11.16
C ILE A 137 -11.26 -3.44 10.84
N MET A 138 -10.83 -4.20 9.83
CA MET A 138 -9.43 -4.34 9.43
C MET A 138 -9.11 -3.38 8.28
N GLN A 139 -9.05 -2.10 8.61
CA GLN A 139 -8.78 -0.99 7.69
C GLN A 139 -8.04 0.16 8.37
N GLY A 140 -7.41 1.00 7.58
CA GLY A 140 -6.72 2.20 8.02
C GLY A 140 -6.48 3.17 6.86
N VAL A 141 -5.71 4.23 7.12
CA VAL A 141 -5.38 5.27 6.14
C VAL A 141 -3.89 5.56 6.17
N LEU A 142 -3.26 5.55 5.01
CA LEU A 142 -1.93 6.12 4.79
C LEU A 142 -2.11 7.57 4.31
N THR A 143 -1.67 8.52 5.11
CA THR A 143 -1.64 9.94 4.74
C THR A 143 -0.33 10.25 4.02
N VAL A 144 -0.42 10.61 2.76
CA VAL A 144 0.72 11.06 1.94
C VAL A 144 0.71 12.58 1.89
N LYS A 145 1.82 13.20 2.30
CA LYS A 145 2.00 14.68 2.39
C LYS A 145 2.93 15.19 1.31
#